data_d3642874ede17c6448a5b80f63737eab
#
_entry.id   d3642874ede17c6448a5b80f63737eab
#
_cell.length_a   1.000
_cell.length_b   1.000
_cell.length_c   1.000
_cell.angle_alpha   90.00
_cell.angle_beta   90.00
_cell.angle_gamma   90.00
#
_symmetry.space_group_name_H-M   'P 1'
#
loop_
_entity.id
_entity.type
_entity.pdbx_description
1 polymer ?
#
loop_
_entity_poly.entity_id
_entity_poly.type
_entity_poly.pdbx_seq_one_letter_code
_entity_poly.pdbx_strand_id
1 'polypeptide(L)'
;VSSVAQLYVGFTLIRCIGQGGLGLSSTWLIGEWFERRRGLAMGIVGLGGAASVMVIPLLNDTVIEQFGWRSAWLVLAGMVWLGLVLPTLLLVRDRPEPLGLLPDARWDSLPQSAELAAAQAATHPLPARSLTLAGALREGSFWRLLGVWCTTAMVGTGLLFHQVSLLGARDVPRQWALLLLGMQAGVATLMAVFAGILTDRGKERELLAVSMLFLASAILLLLFFPGREWAVLY
;
A
#
# COMPACT_ATOMS: atom_id res chain seq x y z
N VAL A 1 -25.32 -5.02 16.27
CA VAL A 1 -25.47 -5.69 14.96
C VAL A 1 -26.45 -6.83 15.16
N SER A 2 -27.63 -6.72 14.57
CA SER A 2 -28.73 -7.67 14.78
C SER A 2 -28.86 -8.71 13.66
N SER A 3 -28.13 -8.58 12.55
CA SER A 3 -28.18 -9.53 11.44
C SER A 3 -26.83 -9.68 10.72
N VAL A 4 -26.62 -10.85 10.12
CA VAL A 4 -25.45 -11.17 9.27
C VAL A 4 -25.38 -10.21 8.07
N ALA A 5 -26.53 -9.79 7.53
CA ALA A 5 -26.58 -8.85 6.42
C ALA A 5 -25.99 -7.48 6.80
N GLN A 6 -26.26 -6.98 8.00
CA GLN A 6 -25.68 -5.71 8.48
C GLN A 6 -24.16 -5.81 8.63
N LEU A 7 -23.64 -6.94 9.11
CA LEU A 7 -22.19 -7.20 9.14
C LEU A 7 -21.59 -7.16 7.74
N TYR A 8 -22.20 -7.89 6.82
CA TYR A 8 -21.72 -7.97 5.45
C TYR A 8 -21.67 -6.59 4.78
N VAL A 9 -22.76 -5.82 4.87
CA VAL A 9 -22.83 -4.46 4.32
C VAL A 9 -21.80 -3.55 4.99
N GLY A 10 -21.70 -3.58 6.32
CA GLY A 10 -20.74 -2.76 7.06
C GLY A 10 -19.29 -3.05 6.66
N PHE A 11 -18.89 -4.32 6.61
CA PHE A 11 -17.54 -4.72 6.18
C PHE A 11 -17.28 -4.37 4.72
N THR A 12 -18.25 -4.54 3.84
CA THR A 12 -18.13 -4.17 2.42
C THR A 12 -17.90 -2.67 2.27
N LEU A 13 -18.67 -1.84 2.97
CA LEU A 13 -18.51 -0.39 2.93
C LEU A 13 -17.13 0.04 3.47
N ILE A 14 -16.69 -0.51 4.60
CA ILE A 14 -15.36 -0.22 5.16
C ILE A 14 -14.25 -0.59 4.16
N ARG A 15 -14.36 -1.73 3.50
CA ARG A 15 -13.37 -2.18 2.51
C ARG A 15 -13.37 -1.32 1.24
N CYS A 16 -14.53 -1.05 0.68
CA CYS A 16 -14.63 -0.27 -0.56
C CYS A 16 -14.24 1.19 -0.34
N ILE A 17 -14.82 1.85 0.65
CA ILE A 17 -14.61 3.29 0.86
C ILE A 17 -13.30 3.53 1.63
N GLY A 18 -13.10 2.83 2.74
CA GLY A 18 -11.93 3.02 3.59
C GLY A 18 -10.65 2.58 2.89
N GLN A 19 -10.55 1.33 2.50
CA GLN A 19 -9.30 0.80 1.95
C GLN A 19 -9.10 1.16 0.48
N GLY A 20 -10.16 1.06 -0.34
CA GLY A 20 -10.10 1.39 -1.77
C GLY A 20 -9.95 2.89 -2.01
N GLY A 21 -10.82 3.71 -1.40
CA GLY A 21 -10.81 5.16 -1.59
C GLY A 21 -9.55 5.82 -1.06
N LEU A 22 -9.13 5.50 0.17
CA LEU A 22 -7.92 6.08 0.77
C LEU A 22 -6.65 5.70 0.02
N GLY A 23 -6.53 4.44 -0.41
CA GLY A 23 -5.37 3.98 -1.17
C GLY A 23 -5.23 4.70 -2.51
N LEU A 24 -6.33 4.85 -3.24
CA LEU A 24 -6.35 5.55 -4.52
C LEU A 24 -6.03 7.04 -4.35
N SER A 25 -6.68 7.72 -3.41
CA SER A 25 -6.47 9.14 -3.15
C SER A 25 -5.03 9.45 -2.74
N SER A 26 -4.45 8.62 -1.87
CA SER A 26 -3.05 8.78 -1.44
C SER A 26 -2.08 8.61 -2.61
N THR A 27 -2.30 7.60 -3.46
CA THR A 27 -1.46 7.35 -4.64
C THR A 27 -1.54 8.49 -5.64
N TRP A 28 -2.75 9.00 -5.87
CA TRP A 28 -2.96 10.13 -6.77
C TRP A 28 -2.28 11.40 -6.24
N LEU A 29 -2.45 11.70 -4.95
CA LEU A 29 -1.86 12.87 -4.32
C LEU A 29 -0.32 12.85 -4.39
N ILE A 30 0.30 11.70 -4.11
CA ILE A 30 1.74 11.53 -4.28
C ILE A 30 2.16 11.79 -5.74
N GLY A 31 1.35 11.33 -6.70
CA GLY A 31 1.59 11.55 -8.12
C GLY A 31 1.59 13.02 -8.53
N GLU A 32 0.77 13.88 -7.89
CA GLU A 32 0.73 15.32 -8.15
C GLU A 32 1.91 16.08 -7.52
N TRP A 33 2.37 15.66 -6.35
CA TRP A 33 3.45 16.33 -5.63
C TRP A 33 4.84 15.87 -6.02
N PHE A 34 4.99 14.60 -6.44
CA PHE A 34 6.28 13.98 -6.76
C PHE A 34 6.30 13.45 -8.19
N GLU A 35 7.20 13.95 -9.03
CA GLU A 35 7.46 13.45 -10.38
C GLU A 35 8.67 12.52 -10.40
N ARG A 36 9.82 13.00 -9.89
CA ARG A 36 11.11 12.31 -9.96
C ARG A 36 11.29 11.25 -8.88
N ARG A 37 10.79 11.52 -7.67
CA ARG A 37 10.94 10.66 -6.49
C ARG A 37 9.64 9.99 -6.06
N ARG A 38 8.75 9.74 -7.03
CA ARG A 38 7.43 9.14 -6.77
C ARG A 38 7.54 7.77 -6.10
N GLY A 39 8.46 6.91 -6.56
CA GLY A 39 8.68 5.58 -5.99
C GLY A 39 9.18 5.65 -4.54
N LEU A 40 10.14 6.52 -4.24
CA LEU A 40 10.62 6.74 -2.88
C LEU A 40 9.50 7.28 -1.97
N ALA A 41 8.71 8.25 -2.44
CA ALA A 41 7.58 8.80 -1.67
C ALA A 41 6.54 7.71 -1.36
N MET A 42 6.20 6.86 -2.33
CA MET A 42 5.32 5.70 -2.13
C MET A 42 5.92 4.69 -1.14
N GLY A 43 7.23 4.43 -1.21
CA GLY A 43 7.93 3.59 -0.26
C GLY A 43 7.83 4.11 1.17
N ILE A 44 8.04 5.42 1.38
CA ILE A 44 7.92 6.06 2.69
C ILE A 44 6.48 5.98 3.23
N VAL A 45 5.48 6.23 2.39
CA VAL A 45 4.07 6.06 2.79
C VAL A 45 3.76 4.62 3.15
N GLY A 46 4.38 3.66 2.47
CA GLY A 46 4.32 2.24 2.80
C GLY A 46 4.82 1.90 4.22
N LEU A 47 5.78 2.69 4.78
CA LEU A 47 6.22 2.55 6.17
C LEU A 47 5.07 2.74 7.16
N GLY A 48 4.20 3.72 6.91
CA GLY A 48 3.01 3.95 7.74
C GLY A 48 2.06 2.75 7.74
N GLY A 49 1.85 2.13 6.57
CA GLY A 49 1.06 0.91 6.43
C GLY A 49 1.60 -0.25 7.26
N ALA A 50 2.90 -0.51 7.16
CA ALA A 50 3.54 -1.59 7.91
C ALA A 50 3.59 -1.31 9.43
N ALA A 51 3.87 -0.07 9.83
CA ALA A 51 3.81 0.34 11.23
C ALA A 51 2.40 0.13 11.81
N SER A 52 1.35 0.40 11.03
CA SER A 52 -0.01 0.18 11.48
C SER A 52 -0.32 -1.31 11.73
N VAL A 53 0.14 -2.20 10.86
CA VAL A 53 -0.03 -3.66 11.03
C VAL A 53 0.67 -4.17 12.30
N MET A 54 1.78 -3.53 12.69
CA MET A 54 2.52 -3.91 13.90
C MET A 54 1.92 -3.31 15.17
N VAL A 55 1.52 -2.04 15.14
CA VAL A 55 1.13 -1.28 16.34
C VAL A 55 -0.37 -1.44 16.66
N ILE A 56 -1.24 -1.39 15.66
CA ILE A 56 -2.69 -1.37 15.90
C ILE A 56 -3.23 -2.63 16.58
N PRO A 57 -2.78 -3.86 16.21
CA PRO A 57 -3.22 -5.07 16.92
C PRO A 57 -2.84 -5.08 18.39
N LEU A 58 -1.62 -4.63 18.73
CA LEU A 58 -1.15 -4.56 20.13
C LEU A 58 -1.95 -3.54 20.93
N LEU A 59 -2.18 -2.36 20.35
CA LEU A 59 -3.00 -1.32 20.98
C LEU A 59 -4.43 -1.81 21.18
N ASN A 60 -5.01 -2.44 20.18
CA ASN A 60 -6.36 -3.01 20.26
C ASN A 60 -6.48 -4.07 21.36
N ASP A 61 -5.53 -4.99 21.43
CA ASP A 61 -5.50 -6.06 22.42
C ASP A 61 -5.50 -5.45 23.84
N THR A 62 -4.61 -4.50 24.10
CA THR A 62 -4.51 -3.79 25.38
C THR A 62 -5.81 -3.05 25.75
N VAL A 63 -6.43 -2.36 24.76
CA VAL A 63 -7.68 -1.63 25.02
C VAL A 63 -8.85 -2.59 25.25
N ILE A 64 -8.90 -3.70 24.53
CA ILE A 64 -9.94 -4.73 24.71
C ILE A 64 -9.86 -5.37 26.09
N GLU A 65 -8.64 -5.71 26.54
CA GLU A 65 -8.42 -6.31 27.87
C GLU A 65 -8.82 -5.37 29.01
N GLN A 66 -8.52 -4.07 28.91
CA GLN A 66 -8.78 -3.12 29.98
C GLN A 66 -10.18 -2.50 29.95
N PHE A 67 -10.70 -2.20 28.77
CA PHE A 67 -11.90 -1.38 28.60
C PHE A 67 -13.00 -2.07 27.78
N GLY A 68 -12.74 -3.27 27.28
CA GLY A 68 -13.66 -4.04 26.47
C GLY A 68 -13.68 -3.62 24.98
N TRP A 69 -14.25 -4.48 24.15
CA TRP A 69 -14.22 -4.36 22.70
C TRP A 69 -14.93 -3.10 22.14
N ARG A 70 -15.96 -2.58 22.85
CA ARG A 70 -16.66 -1.35 22.43
C ARG A 70 -15.76 -0.13 22.51
N SER A 71 -14.94 -0.05 23.55
CA SER A 71 -13.96 1.02 23.74
C SER A 71 -12.86 0.98 22.69
N ALA A 72 -12.45 -0.20 22.25
CA ALA A 72 -11.48 -0.34 21.16
C ALA A 72 -12.01 0.28 19.86
N TRP A 73 -13.28 0.10 19.52
CA TRP A 73 -13.88 0.77 18.36
C TRP A 73 -13.92 2.29 18.49
N LEU A 74 -14.18 2.81 19.68
CA LEU A 74 -14.17 4.26 19.93
C LEU A 74 -12.77 4.83 19.82
N VAL A 75 -11.76 4.14 20.34
CA VAL A 75 -10.33 4.54 20.19
C VAL A 75 -9.93 4.55 18.72
N LEU A 76 -10.24 3.51 17.96
CA LEU A 76 -9.95 3.46 16.52
C LEU A 76 -10.67 4.58 15.77
N ALA A 77 -11.95 4.83 16.06
CA ALA A 77 -12.69 5.94 15.47
C ALA A 77 -12.05 7.29 15.81
N GLY A 78 -11.64 7.50 17.06
CA GLY A 78 -10.90 8.70 17.49
C GLY A 78 -9.59 8.89 16.75
N MET A 79 -8.81 7.81 16.58
CA MET A 79 -7.56 7.85 15.81
C MET A 79 -7.80 8.23 14.34
N VAL A 80 -8.84 7.72 13.72
CA VAL A 80 -9.21 8.08 12.34
C VAL A 80 -9.61 9.56 12.26
N TRP A 81 -10.46 10.02 13.15
CA TRP A 81 -10.94 11.41 13.15
C TRP A 81 -9.81 12.40 13.43
N LEU A 82 -9.04 12.19 14.48
CA LEU A 82 -7.99 13.11 14.92
C LEU A 82 -6.69 12.95 14.10
N GLY A 83 -6.35 11.72 13.73
CA GLY A 83 -5.10 11.41 13.03
C GLY A 83 -5.19 11.48 11.50
N LEU A 84 -6.38 11.30 10.92
CA LEU A 84 -6.55 11.32 9.47
C LEU A 84 -7.45 12.47 9.02
N VAL A 85 -8.71 12.51 9.47
CA VAL A 85 -9.70 13.46 8.94
C VAL A 85 -9.28 14.89 9.22
N LEU A 86 -8.94 15.20 10.47
CA LEU A 86 -8.57 16.56 10.87
C LEU A 86 -7.30 17.05 10.16
N PRO A 87 -6.16 16.32 10.15
CA PRO A 87 -4.97 16.75 9.41
C PRO A 87 -5.21 16.84 7.90
N THR A 88 -6.00 15.92 7.32
CA THR A 88 -6.31 15.97 5.90
C THR A 88 -7.05 17.26 5.53
N LEU A 89 -8.06 17.62 6.29
CA LEU A 89 -8.82 18.87 6.04
C LEU A 89 -8.01 20.14 6.25
N LEU A 90 -7.08 20.14 7.20
CA LEU A 90 -6.31 21.32 7.57
C LEU A 90 -5.01 21.49 6.78
N LEU A 91 -4.30 20.40 6.50
CA LEU A 91 -2.93 20.44 6.00
C LEU A 91 -2.79 19.95 4.56
N VAL A 92 -3.62 19.00 4.12
CA VAL A 92 -3.48 18.43 2.78
C VAL A 92 -4.01 19.39 1.73
N ARG A 93 -3.20 19.60 0.69
CA ARG A 93 -3.55 20.37 -0.50
C ARG A 93 -3.49 19.45 -1.72
N ASP A 94 -4.43 19.63 -2.63
CA ASP A 94 -4.58 18.74 -3.79
C ASP A 94 -3.42 18.88 -4.77
N ARG A 95 -2.87 20.11 -4.90
CA ARG A 95 -1.81 20.44 -5.87
C ARG A 95 -0.83 21.44 -5.32
N PRO A 96 0.44 21.40 -5.74
CA PRO A 96 1.45 22.37 -5.32
C PRO A 96 1.30 23.74 -6.00
N GLU A 97 0.76 23.82 -7.23
CA GLU A 97 0.73 25.03 -8.04
C GLU A 97 -0.04 26.19 -7.39
N PRO A 98 -1.21 26.01 -6.75
CA PRO A 98 -1.91 27.09 -6.07
C PRO A 98 -1.12 27.72 -4.91
N LEU A 99 -0.11 27.01 -4.40
CA LEU A 99 0.80 27.50 -3.36
C LEU A 99 2.06 28.18 -3.93
N GLY A 100 2.16 28.30 -5.25
CA GLY A 100 3.37 28.80 -5.92
C GLY A 100 4.53 27.81 -5.88
N LEU A 101 4.27 26.55 -5.56
CA LEU A 101 5.25 25.47 -5.53
C LEU A 101 5.21 24.66 -6.82
N LEU A 102 6.34 24.03 -7.16
CA LEU A 102 6.44 23.11 -8.29
C LEU A 102 6.66 21.69 -7.78
N PRO A 103 6.19 20.65 -8.50
CA PRO A 103 6.57 19.27 -8.22
C PRO A 103 8.09 19.09 -8.19
N ASP A 104 8.58 18.08 -7.46
CA ASP A 104 10.00 17.87 -7.16
C ASP A 104 10.93 17.81 -8.39
N ALA A 105 10.45 17.39 -9.55
CA ALA A 105 11.24 17.36 -10.78
C ALA A 105 11.52 18.74 -11.37
N ARG A 106 10.66 19.70 -11.11
CA ARG A 106 10.76 21.05 -11.71
C ARG A 106 11.68 21.99 -10.96
N TRP A 107 12.02 21.70 -9.71
CA TRP A 107 12.95 22.52 -8.94
C TRP A 107 14.36 22.52 -9.51
N ASP A 108 14.83 21.36 -10.01
CA ASP A 108 16.16 21.19 -10.60
C ASP A 108 16.25 21.72 -12.04
N SER A 109 15.11 22.01 -12.67
CA SER A 109 14.98 22.36 -14.09
C SER A 109 14.42 23.77 -14.32
N LEU A 110 14.45 24.65 -13.31
CA LEU A 110 14.08 26.05 -13.51
C LEU A 110 15.02 26.66 -14.55
N PRO A 111 14.53 26.99 -15.76
CA PRO A 111 15.39 27.55 -16.79
C PRO A 111 15.83 28.93 -16.36
N GLN A 112 17.10 29.23 -16.56
CA GLN A 112 17.64 30.57 -16.35
C GLN A 112 17.10 31.60 -17.35
N SER A 113 16.33 31.15 -18.34
CA SER A 113 15.66 32.01 -19.33
C SER A 113 14.33 31.41 -19.78
N ALA A 114 13.35 32.28 -20.09
CA ALA A 114 12.03 31.89 -20.59
C ALA A 114 12.08 31.11 -21.91
N GLU A 115 13.14 31.28 -22.72
CA GLU A 115 13.36 30.54 -23.98
C GLU A 115 13.72 29.06 -23.75
N LEU A 116 14.53 28.76 -22.73
CA LEU A 116 14.82 27.38 -22.34
C LEU A 116 13.54 26.69 -21.78
N ALA A 117 12.67 27.42 -21.07
CA ALA A 117 11.39 26.89 -20.61
C ALA A 117 10.47 26.49 -21.76
N ALA A 118 10.41 27.31 -22.81
CA ALA A 118 9.62 27.02 -24.02
C ALA A 118 10.21 25.85 -24.80
N ALA A 119 11.52 25.75 -24.91
CA ALA A 119 12.21 24.65 -25.59
C ALA A 119 12.03 23.32 -24.84
N GLN A 120 12.07 23.34 -23.52
CA GLN A 120 11.83 22.15 -22.67
C GLN A 120 10.35 21.73 -22.69
N ALA A 121 9.42 22.67 -22.73
CA ALA A 121 8.00 22.37 -22.90
C ALA A 121 7.71 21.73 -24.27
N ALA A 122 8.46 22.08 -25.29
CA ALA A 122 8.35 21.49 -26.62
C ALA A 122 9.00 20.09 -26.74
N THR A 123 9.96 19.77 -25.87
CA THR A 123 10.64 18.46 -25.84
C THR A 123 10.08 17.50 -24.79
N HIS A 124 9.11 17.95 -23.97
CA HIS A 124 8.41 17.03 -23.08
C HIS A 124 7.68 15.96 -23.91
N PRO A 125 7.82 14.69 -23.56
CA PRO A 125 6.99 13.67 -24.18
C PRO A 125 5.55 14.12 -24.06
N LEU A 126 4.81 14.02 -25.18
CA LEU A 126 3.38 14.33 -25.31
C LEU A 126 2.66 13.98 -24.01
N PRO A 127 1.76 14.84 -23.49
CA PRO A 127 1.06 14.59 -22.25
C PRO A 127 0.57 13.17 -22.28
N ALA A 128 0.92 12.39 -21.26
CA ALA A 128 0.60 10.98 -21.17
C ALA A 128 -0.87 10.83 -21.59
N ARG A 129 -1.12 10.07 -22.68
CA ARG A 129 -2.42 9.96 -23.30
C ARG A 129 -3.47 9.69 -22.24
N SER A 130 -4.23 10.69 -21.86
CA SER A 130 -5.29 10.54 -20.87
C SER A 130 -6.34 9.63 -21.46
N LEU A 131 -6.36 8.38 -21.02
CA LEU A 131 -7.36 7.41 -21.44
C LEU A 131 -8.64 7.66 -20.64
N THR A 132 -9.76 7.75 -21.33
CA THR A 132 -11.07 7.62 -20.68
C THR A 132 -11.22 6.20 -20.12
N LEU A 133 -12.11 6.01 -19.14
CA LEU A 133 -12.40 4.68 -18.59
C LEU A 133 -12.73 3.67 -19.70
N ALA A 134 -13.58 4.07 -20.67
CA ALA A 134 -13.93 3.22 -21.81
C ALA A 134 -12.72 2.90 -22.69
N GLY A 135 -11.78 3.82 -22.85
CA GLY A 135 -10.51 3.61 -23.56
C GLY A 135 -9.62 2.62 -22.82
N ALA A 136 -9.44 2.80 -21.49
CA ALA A 136 -8.63 1.91 -20.68
C ALA A 136 -9.18 0.47 -20.66
N LEU A 137 -10.49 0.28 -20.57
CA LEU A 137 -11.12 -1.03 -20.61
C LEU A 137 -10.94 -1.78 -21.95
N ARG A 138 -10.63 -1.09 -23.02
CA ARG A 138 -10.32 -1.68 -24.35
C ARG A 138 -8.85 -2.06 -24.51
N GLU A 139 -7.98 -1.57 -23.62
CA GLU A 139 -6.55 -1.84 -23.69
C GLU A 139 -6.21 -3.18 -22.99
N GLY A 140 -5.57 -4.09 -23.72
CA GLY A 140 -5.14 -5.38 -23.15
C GLY A 140 -4.12 -5.27 -22.00
N SER A 141 -3.35 -4.18 -21.98
CA SER A 141 -2.42 -3.87 -20.87
C SER A 141 -3.13 -3.60 -19.56
N PHE A 142 -4.30 -2.95 -19.60
CA PHE A 142 -5.14 -2.73 -18.41
C PHE A 142 -5.54 -4.06 -17.76
N TRP A 143 -6.05 -5.01 -18.52
CA TRP A 143 -6.47 -6.31 -18.00
C TRP A 143 -5.31 -7.16 -17.47
N ARG A 144 -4.15 -7.08 -18.12
CA ARG A 144 -2.93 -7.76 -17.62
C ARG A 144 -2.49 -7.21 -16.27
N LEU A 145 -2.41 -5.88 -16.12
CA LEU A 145 -2.05 -5.24 -14.86
C LEU A 145 -3.11 -5.52 -13.78
N LEU A 146 -4.40 -5.45 -14.14
CA LEU A 146 -5.49 -5.77 -13.23
C LEU A 146 -5.39 -7.23 -12.74
N GLY A 147 -5.10 -8.18 -13.64
CA GLY A 147 -4.92 -9.58 -13.30
C GLY A 147 -3.78 -9.81 -12.31
N VAL A 148 -2.63 -9.18 -12.55
CA VAL A 148 -1.48 -9.22 -11.64
C VAL A 148 -1.85 -8.65 -10.26
N TRP A 149 -2.48 -7.49 -10.23
CA TRP A 149 -2.91 -6.84 -8.98
C TRP A 149 -3.92 -7.67 -8.20
N CYS A 150 -4.95 -8.17 -8.87
CA CYS A 150 -5.97 -9.01 -8.24
C CYS A 150 -5.37 -10.30 -7.68
N THR A 151 -4.52 -10.97 -8.44
CA THR A 151 -3.86 -12.22 -7.99
C THR A 151 -3.00 -11.96 -6.75
N THR A 152 -2.16 -10.92 -6.78
CA THR A 152 -1.30 -10.55 -5.65
C THR A 152 -2.13 -10.19 -4.42
N ALA A 153 -3.19 -9.40 -4.60
CA ALA A 153 -4.07 -8.99 -3.50
C ALA A 153 -4.82 -10.19 -2.90
N MET A 154 -5.35 -11.09 -3.72
CA MET A 154 -6.06 -12.30 -3.25
C MET A 154 -5.12 -13.23 -2.48
N VAL A 155 -3.97 -13.55 -3.07
CA VAL A 155 -2.99 -14.46 -2.45
C VAL A 155 -2.43 -13.85 -1.18
N GLY A 156 -1.93 -12.61 -1.23
CA GLY A 156 -1.34 -11.94 -0.09
C GLY A 156 -2.32 -11.76 1.07
N THR A 157 -3.56 -11.35 0.79
CA THR A 157 -4.60 -11.21 1.81
C THR A 157 -4.99 -12.57 2.39
N GLY A 158 -5.14 -13.58 1.53
CA GLY A 158 -5.46 -14.95 1.96
C GLY A 158 -4.39 -15.51 2.90
N LEU A 159 -3.12 -15.41 2.51
CA LEU A 159 -2.01 -15.84 3.35
C LEU A 159 -1.95 -15.09 4.67
N LEU A 160 -2.08 -13.76 4.66
CA LEU A 160 -2.04 -12.92 5.86
C LEU A 160 -3.12 -13.33 6.87
N PHE A 161 -4.37 -13.51 6.44
CA PHE A 161 -5.47 -13.88 7.33
C PHE A 161 -5.38 -15.33 7.85
N HIS A 162 -4.84 -16.23 7.06
CA HIS A 162 -4.73 -17.64 7.42
C HIS A 162 -3.38 -18.02 8.03
N GLN A 163 -2.40 -17.11 8.07
CA GLN A 163 -1.03 -17.39 8.49
C GLN A 163 -0.96 -18.01 9.88
N VAL A 164 -1.66 -17.45 10.88
CA VAL A 164 -1.66 -17.99 12.25
C VAL A 164 -2.25 -19.41 12.29
N SER A 165 -3.33 -19.64 11.54
CA SER A 165 -3.97 -20.97 11.46
C SER A 165 -3.09 -21.98 10.73
N LEU A 166 -2.44 -21.57 9.63
CA LEU A 166 -1.53 -22.40 8.86
C LEU A 166 -0.30 -22.81 9.67
N LEU A 167 0.27 -21.89 10.42
CA LEU A 167 1.41 -22.15 11.30
C LEU A 167 1.00 -22.99 12.51
N GLY A 168 -0.20 -22.76 13.06
CA GLY A 168 -0.76 -23.59 14.14
C GLY A 168 -0.98 -25.04 13.72
N ALA A 169 -1.41 -25.28 12.47
CA ALA A 169 -1.54 -26.63 11.90
C ALA A 169 -0.18 -27.36 11.73
N ARG A 170 0.92 -26.66 11.90
CA ARG A 170 2.32 -27.17 11.87
C ARG A 170 2.97 -27.16 13.24
N ASP A 171 2.19 -27.16 14.30
CA ASP A 171 2.66 -27.14 15.70
C ASP A 171 3.55 -25.93 16.05
N VAL A 172 3.40 -24.80 15.32
CA VAL A 172 4.06 -23.55 15.67
C VAL A 172 3.23 -22.82 16.73
N PRO A 173 3.77 -22.53 17.92
CA PRO A 173 3.05 -21.80 18.96
C PRO A 173 2.57 -20.44 18.46
N ARG A 174 1.37 -20.03 18.88
CA ARG A 174 0.73 -18.76 18.46
C ARG A 174 1.63 -17.54 18.61
N GLN A 175 2.38 -17.46 19.70
CA GLN A 175 3.31 -16.35 19.96
C GLN A 175 4.41 -16.24 18.88
N TRP A 176 4.94 -17.36 18.40
CA TRP A 176 5.90 -17.37 17.30
C TRP A 176 5.25 -16.99 15.97
N ALA A 177 4.02 -17.44 15.72
CA ALA A 177 3.28 -17.05 14.53
C ALA A 177 3.01 -15.53 14.49
N LEU A 178 2.67 -14.91 15.61
CA LEU A 178 2.49 -13.46 15.72
C LEU A 178 3.81 -12.70 15.57
N LEU A 179 4.89 -13.23 16.12
CA LEU A 179 6.23 -12.62 15.99
C LEU A 179 6.69 -12.67 14.53
N LEU A 180 6.50 -13.78 13.82
CA LEU A 180 6.80 -13.91 12.40
C LEU A 180 5.99 -12.93 11.56
N LEU A 181 4.71 -12.71 11.90
CA LEU A 181 3.86 -11.71 11.24
C LEU A 181 4.45 -10.29 11.39
N GLY A 182 4.92 -9.94 12.59
CA GLY A 182 5.60 -8.66 12.86
C GLY A 182 6.92 -8.52 12.09
N MET A 183 7.74 -9.57 12.05
CA MET A 183 8.98 -9.59 11.28
C MET A 183 8.72 -9.43 9.78
N GLN A 184 7.72 -10.13 9.25
CA GLN A 184 7.29 -10.02 7.85
C GLN A 184 6.87 -8.59 7.50
N ALA A 185 6.11 -7.93 8.38
CA ALA A 185 5.73 -6.53 8.20
C ALA A 185 6.97 -5.61 8.18
N GLY A 186 7.95 -5.85 9.05
CA GLY A 186 9.22 -5.11 9.07
C GLY A 186 10.02 -5.28 7.78
N VAL A 187 10.18 -6.52 7.31
CA VAL A 187 10.88 -6.82 6.05
C VAL A 187 10.14 -6.21 4.86
N ALA A 188 8.82 -6.35 4.80
CA ALA A 188 8.01 -5.76 3.73
C ALA A 188 8.18 -4.24 3.67
N THR A 189 8.28 -3.60 4.82
CA THR A 189 8.54 -2.16 4.95
C THR A 189 9.87 -1.75 4.33
N LEU A 190 10.96 -2.43 4.71
CA LEU A 190 12.29 -2.16 4.16
C LEU A 190 12.31 -2.41 2.64
N MET A 191 11.69 -3.49 2.21
CA MET A 191 11.58 -3.81 0.79
C MET A 191 10.73 -2.80 0.02
N ALA A 192 9.69 -2.21 0.61
CA ALA A 192 8.89 -1.18 -0.04
C ALA A 192 9.71 0.09 -0.36
N VAL A 193 10.56 0.54 0.57
CA VAL A 193 11.46 1.67 0.33
C VAL A 193 12.49 1.34 -0.75
N PHE A 194 13.10 0.16 -0.65
CA PHE A 194 14.07 -0.30 -1.65
C PHE A 194 13.46 -0.45 -3.05
N ALA A 195 12.26 -1.04 -3.12
CA ALA A 195 11.48 -1.16 -4.34
C ALA A 195 11.14 0.22 -4.93
N GLY A 196 10.77 1.19 -4.09
CA GLY A 196 10.52 2.56 -4.51
C GLY A 196 11.74 3.20 -5.21
N ILE A 197 12.94 3.03 -4.64
CA ILE A 197 14.18 3.53 -5.24
C ILE A 197 14.48 2.84 -6.59
N LEU A 198 14.21 1.54 -6.70
CA LEU A 198 14.39 0.81 -7.96
C LEU A 198 13.40 1.27 -9.03
N THR A 199 12.15 1.50 -8.64
CA THR A 199 11.11 2.05 -9.52
C THR A 199 11.52 3.41 -10.07
N ASP A 200 12.02 4.31 -9.23
CA ASP A 200 12.52 5.62 -9.67
C ASP A 200 13.71 5.53 -10.64
N ARG A 201 14.36 4.36 -10.74
CA ARG A 201 15.43 4.06 -11.72
C ARG A 201 14.91 3.39 -13.01
N GLY A 202 13.61 3.29 -13.20
CA GLY A 202 12.98 2.69 -14.39
C GLY A 202 13.08 1.17 -14.47
N LYS A 203 13.14 0.48 -13.31
CA LYS A 203 13.23 -1.00 -13.21
C LYS A 203 11.93 -1.66 -12.78
N GLU A 204 10.80 -1.04 -13.07
CA GLU A 204 9.46 -1.47 -12.60
C GLU A 204 9.11 -2.88 -13.08
N ARG A 205 9.43 -3.18 -14.35
CA ARG A 205 9.13 -4.48 -14.97
C ARG A 205 9.92 -5.60 -14.32
N GLU A 206 11.21 -5.38 -14.08
CA GLU A 206 12.09 -6.37 -13.45
C GLU A 206 11.65 -6.61 -12.01
N LEU A 207 11.37 -5.53 -11.28
CA LEU A 207 10.90 -5.57 -9.90
C LEU A 207 9.59 -6.36 -9.79
N LEU A 208 8.63 -6.10 -10.68
CA LEU A 208 7.36 -6.80 -10.71
C LEU A 208 7.57 -8.30 -10.96
N ALA A 209 8.40 -8.67 -11.95
CA ALA A 209 8.71 -10.07 -12.25
C ALA A 209 9.36 -10.78 -11.07
N VAL A 210 10.35 -10.15 -10.44
CA VAL A 210 11.05 -10.70 -9.26
C VAL A 210 10.08 -10.88 -8.10
N SER A 211 9.22 -9.90 -7.83
CA SER A 211 8.21 -9.99 -6.76
C SER A 211 7.23 -11.16 -6.98
N MET A 212 6.80 -11.40 -8.23
CA MET A 212 5.94 -12.53 -8.56
C MET A 212 6.65 -13.87 -8.37
N LEU A 213 7.94 -13.95 -8.74
CA LEU A 213 8.75 -15.16 -8.53
C LEU A 213 8.93 -15.45 -7.04
N PHE A 214 9.19 -14.43 -6.21
CA PHE A 214 9.28 -14.61 -4.76
C PHE A 214 7.96 -15.08 -4.17
N LEU A 215 6.82 -14.49 -4.56
CA LEU A 215 5.50 -14.92 -4.11
C LEU A 215 5.22 -16.37 -4.49
N ALA A 216 5.49 -16.76 -5.74
CA ALA A 216 5.32 -18.13 -6.20
C ALA A 216 6.24 -19.10 -5.43
N SER A 217 7.50 -18.72 -5.21
CA SER A 217 8.47 -19.51 -4.45
C SER A 217 8.03 -19.73 -3.00
N ALA A 218 7.49 -18.69 -2.34
CA ALA A 218 6.98 -18.79 -0.99
C ALA A 218 5.82 -19.78 -0.89
N ILE A 219 4.89 -19.78 -1.84
CA ILE A 219 3.78 -20.74 -1.90
C ILE A 219 4.29 -22.16 -2.10
N LEU A 220 5.25 -22.35 -3.01
CA LEU A 220 5.85 -23.68 -3.27
C LEU A 220 6.60 -24.17 -2.02
N LEU A 221 7.31 -23.31 -1.33
CA LEU A 221 8.00 -23.63 -0.10
C LEU A 221 7.03 -24.11 0.98
N LEU A 222 5.90 -23.44 1.13
CA LEU A 222 4.82 -23.86 2.04
C LEU A 222 4.26 -25.24 1.69
N LEU A 223 4.15 -25.55 0.40
CA LEU A 223 3.58 -26.80 -0.08
C LEU A 223 4.54 -27.98 0.10
N PHE A 224 5.80 -27.82 -0.29
CA PHE A 224 6.77 -28.91 -0.35
C PHE A 224 7.58 -29.10 0.94
N PHE A 225 7.65 -28.09 1.79
CA PHE A 225 8.42 -28.12 3.04
C PHE A 225 7.51 -27.86 4.26
N PRO A 226 6.74 -28.88 4.69
CA PRO A 226 5.77 -28.71 5.77
C PRO A 226 6.41 -28.65 7.18
N GLY A 227 7.72 -28.85 7.30
CA GLY A 227 8.42 -28.82 8.58
C GLY A 227 8.39 -27.48 9.29
N ARG A 228 8.43 -27.49 10.62
CA ARG A 228 8.41 -26.29 11.49
C ARG A 228 9.59 -25.36 11.23
N GLU A 229 10.75 -25.92 10.94
CA GLU A 229 12.01 -25.19 10.67
C GLU A 229 11.93 -24.30 9.44
N TRP A 230 11.05 -24.61 8.49
CA TRP A 230 10.87 -23.84 7.27
C TRP A 230 9.88 -22.67 7.42
N ALA A 231 9.16 -22.62 8.54
CA ALA A 231 8.19 -21.55 8.80
C ALA A 231 8.81 -20.14 8.86
N VAL A 232 10.11 -20.05 9.12
CA VAL A 232 10.85 -18.77 9.18
C VAL A 232 11.21 -18.25 7.78
N LEU A 233 11.32 -19.14 6.78
CA LEU A 233 11.67 -18.79 5.39
C LEU A 233 10.45 -18.40 4.55
N TYR A 234 9.27 -18.65 5.06
CA TYR A 234 7.99 -18.25 4.47
C TYR A 234 7.64 -16.83 4.89
#